data_f051b004bc4526176c9c562ef6acf93f
#
_entry.id   f051b004bc4526176c9c562ef6acf93f
#
_cell.length_a   1.000
_cell.length_b   1.000
_cell.length_c   1.000
_cell.angle_alpha   90.00
_cell.angle_beta   90.00
_cell.angle_gamma   90.00
#
_symmetry.space_group_name_H-M   'P 1'
#
loop_
_entity.id
_entity.type
_entity.pdbx_description
1 polymer ?
#
loop_
_entity_poly.entity_id
_entity_poly.type
_entity_poly.pdbx_seq_one_letter_code
_entity_poly.pdbx_strand_id
1 'polypeptide(L)'
;MLGKNVTIEIFGTLSENSLYSGHIVGGKDMRQIYIITNDELHGEIECTIIGAAVGETRMQTRLIAAPVDEIFYEPEIRSRLKTTSLNYKKINCIYEKSCGAVVYRLNEKNDIRILLVKNHNGKCWTFPKGHIENDENEEETALREIREETGLNVELIPGFRETSSYRPFGKIRKTAVFFLAKADKSIVSMQQSEIDFYLWVSLEEALRMCRHENDINILKQVRKKLAV
;
A
#
# COMPACT_ATOMS: atom_id res chain seq x y z
N MET A 1 18.41 -11.27 0.86
CA MET A 1 18.65 -10.66 -0.47
C MET A 1 17.68 -9.51 -0.77
N LEU A 2 16.50 -9.44 -0.17
CA LEU A 2 15.51 -8.38 -0.42
C LEU A 2 16.13 -6.97 -0.36
N GLY A 3 15.78 -6.13 -1.33
CA GLY A 3 16.28 -4.75 -1.49
C GLY A 3 17.76 -4.65 -1.90
N LYS A 4 18.38 -5.69 -2.39
CA LYS A 4 19.70 -5.64 -3.02
C LYS A 4 19.58 -5.44 -4.51
N ASN A 5 20.44 -4.61 -5.08
CA ASN A 5 20.61 -4.52 -6.52
C ASN A 5 21.51 -5.67 -6.97
N VAL A 6 21.17 -6.26 -8.11
CA VAL A 6 21.84 -7.39 -8.73
C VAL A 6 21.73 -7.27 -10.25
N THR A 7 22.73 -7.74 -10.97
CA THR A 7 22.63 -7.92 -12.42
C THR A 7 22.03 -9.30 -12.68
N ILE A 8 21.01 -9.35 -13.54
CA ILE A 8 20.32 -10.59 -13.91
C ILE A 8 20.48 -10.81 -15.41
N GLU A 9 20.92 -11.99 -15.79
CA GLU A 9 20.89 -12.50 -17.16
C GLU A 9 19.52 -13.13 -17.42
N ILE A 10 18.81 -12.65 -18.44
CA ILE A 10 17.45 -13.07 -18.79
C ILE A 10 17.53 -14.27 -19.74
N PHE A 11 16.75 -15.33 -19.45
CA PHE A 11 16.69 -16.52 -20.27
C PHE A 11 15.44 -16.63 -21.13
N GLY A 12 14.35 -16.01 -20.72
CA GLY A 12 13.12 -16.08 -21.48
C GLY A 12 11.93 -15.42 -20.78
N THR A 13 10.90 -15.21 -21.58
CA THR A 13 9.60 -14.70 -21.15
C THR A 13 8.75 -15.84 -20.61
N LEU A 14 8.15 -15.67 -19.43
CA LEU A 14 7.24 -16.64 -18.82
C LEU A 14 5.78 -16.36 -19.17
N SER A 15 5.45 -15.13 -19.52
CA SER A 15 4.12 -14.74 -20.01
C SER A 15 4.20 -13.47 -20.84
N GLU A 16 3.17 -13.24 -21.68
CA GLU A 16 3.00 -12.00 -22.47
C GLU A 16 2.89 -10.74 -21.61
N ASN A 17 2.70 -10.89 -20.30
CA ASN A 17 2.51 -9.79 -19.35
C ASN A 17 3.81 -9.38 -18.65
N SER A 18 4.90 -9.27 -19.37
CA SER A 18 6.15 -8.73 -18.85
C SER A 18 6.65 -9.45 -17.58
N LEU A 19 6.59 -10.78 -17.58
CA LEU A 19 7.19 -11.65 -16.58
C LEU A 19 8.28 -12.49 -17.23
N TYR A 20 9.49 -12.34 -16.74
CA TYR A 20 10.68 -13.00 -17.26
C TYR A 20 11.30 -13.93 -16.22
N SER A 21 12.20 -14.79 -16.69
CA SER A 21 13.05 -15.60 -15.83
C SER A 21 14.52 -15.36 -16.13
N GLY A 22 15.35 -15.45 -15.10
CA GLY A 22 16.79 -15.25 -15.23
C GLY A 22 17.57 -15.77 -14.03
N HIS A 23 18.88 -15.58 -14.07
CA HIS A 23 19.82 -15.88 -12.98
C HIS A 23 20.68 -14.67 -12.63
N ILE A 24 21.11 -14.56 -11.36
CA ILE A 24 22.04 -13.51 -10.94
C ILE A 24 23.41 -13.79 -11.57
N VAL A 25 23.95 -12.82 -12.28
CA VAL A 25 25.28 -12.87 -12.88
C VAL A 25 26.33 -12.99 -11.77
N GLY A 26 27.24 -13.97 -11.88
CA GLY A 26 28.24 -14.25 -10.86
C GLY A 26 27.72 -14.80 -9.54
N GLY A 27 26.42 -15.07 -9.43
CA GLY A 27 25.80 -15.67 -8.25
C GLY A 27 26.14 -17.15 -8.09
N LYS A 28 26.36 -17.59 -6.84
CA LYS A 28 26.54 -19.03 -6.53
C LYS A 28 25.20 -19.79 -6.51
N ASP A 29 24.09 -19.07 -6.45
CA ASP A 29 22.74 -19.62 -6.40
C ASP A 29 22.14 -19.62 -7.82
N MET A 30 22.06 -20.80 -8.40
CA MET A 30 21.54 -21.02 -9.77
C MET A 30 20.00 -21.08 -9.82
N ARG A 31 19.30 -20.77 -8.73
CA ARG A 31 17.84 -20.77 -8.75
C ARG A 31 17.31 -19.68 -9.65
N GLN A 32 16.30 -20.04 -10.40
CA GLN A 32 15.56 -19.13 -11.25
C GLN A 32 14.95 -17.99 -10.43
N ILE A 33 15.15 -16.78 -10.90
CA ILE A 33 14.54 -15.55 -10.37
C ILE A 33 13.47 -15.11 -11.36
N TYR A 34 12.35 -14.62 -10.84
CA TYR A 34 11.32 -14.02 -11.65
C TYR A 34 11.53 -12.51 -11.71
N ILE A 35 11.51 -11.96 -12.92
CA ILE A 35 11.66 -10.52 -13.15
C ILE A 35 10.32 -9.99 -13.65
N ILE A 36 9.80 -9.00 -12.93
CA ILE A 36 8.57 -8.29 -13.26
C ILE A 36 8.97 -6.91 -13.79
N THR A 37 8.39 -6.53 -14.93
CA THR A 37 8.64 -5.23 -15.57
C THR A 37 7.44 -4.78 -16.38
N ASN A 38 7.40 -3.52 -16.76
CA ASN A 38 6.43 -2.96 -17.70
C ASN A 38 7.02 -2.87 -19.12
N ASP A 39 8.32 -3.11 -19.26
CA ASP A 39 9.06 -2.99 -20.51
C ASP A 39 9.49 -4.37 -21.03
N GLU A 40 9.87 -4.42 -22.31
CA GLU A 40 10.49 -5.59 -22.90
C GLU A 40 11.97 -5.69 -22.50
N LEU A 41 12.39 -6.84 -22.02
CA LEU A 41 13.74 -7.06 -21.49
C LEU A 41 14.54 -8.04 -22.31
N HIS A 42 15.84 -7.73 -22.51
CA HIS A 42 16.81 -8.58 -23.19
C HIS A 42 18.18 -8.52 -22.52
N GLY A 43 18.91 -9.64 -22.55
CA GLY A 43 20.29 -9.72 -22.10
C GLY A 43 20.46 -9.57 -20.59
N GLU A 44 21.47 -8.80 -20.18
CA GLU A 44 21.75 -8.51 -18.77
C GLU A 44 21.13 -7.18 -18.36
N ILE A 45 20.47 -7.17 -17.18
CA ILE A 45 19.79 -6.01 -16.66
C ILE A 45 20.04 -5.81 -15.17
N GLU A 46 20.15 -4.57 -14.73
CA GLU A 46 20.21 -4.22 -13.32
C GLU A 46 18.81 -4.22 -12.70
N CYS A 47 18.64 -5.05 -11.68
CA CYS A 47 17.39 -5.22 -10.96
C CYS A 47 17.55 -5.06 -9.46
N THR A 48 16.48 -4.68 -8.79
CA THR A 48 16.35 -4.78 -7.33
C THR A 48 15.54 -6.04 -6.98
N ILE A 49 16.01 -6.83 -6.00
CA ILE A 49 15.20 -7.93 -5.45
C ILE A 49 14.10 -7.34 -4.59
N ILE A 50 12.88 -7.29 -5.12
CA ILE A 50 11.74 -6.62 -4.51
C ILE A 50 10.88 -7.54 -3.66
N GLY A 51 10.96 -8.86 -3.87
CA GLY A 51 10.09 -9.79 -3.16
C GLY A 51 10.55 -11.23 -3.21
N ALA A 52 9.71 -12.09 -2.64
CA ALA A 52 9.82 -13.54 -2.73
C ALA A 52 8.44 -14.19 -2.68
N ALA A 53 8.16 -15.04 -3.66
CA ALA A 53 7.04 -15.98 -3.62
C ALA A 53 7.48 -17.21 -2.81
N VAL A 54 6.92 -17.35 -1.61
CA VAL A 54 7.32 -18.34 -0.62
C VAL A 54 6.53 -19.63 -0.84
N GLY A 55 7.19 -20.68 -1.33
CA GLY A 55 6.63 -22.02 -1.47
C GLY A 55 6.65 -22.82 -0.16
N GLU A 56 6.23 -24.08 -0.22
CA GLU A 56 6.25 -25.00 0.93
C GLU A 56 7.67 -25.30 1.40
N THR A 57 8.57 -25.40 0.48
CA THR A 57 9.99 -25.66 0.72
C THR A 57 10.85 -24.49 0.23
N ARG A 58 12.10 -24.46 0.71
CA ARG A 58 13.08 -23.47 0.22
C ARG A 58 13.33 -23.60 -1.27
N MET A 59 13.25 -24.80 -1.81
CA MET A 59 13.45 -25.07 -3.25
C MET A 59 12.32 -24.53 -4.12
N GLN A 60 11.10 -24.43 -3.57
CA GLN A 60 9.94 -23.88 -4.25
C GLN A 60 9.82 -22.35 -4.09
N THR A 61 10.61 -21.77 -3.19
CA THR A 61 10.63 -20.30 -3.02
C THR A 61 11.38 -19.67 -4.19
N ARG A 62 10.75 -18.66 -4.81
CA ARG A 62 11.32 -17.86 -5.91
C ARG A 62 11.52 -16.43 -5.48
N LEU A 63 12.71 -15.90 -5.78
CA LEU A 63 12.95 -14.46 -5.63
C LEU A 63 12.26 -13.73 -6.79
N ILE A 64 11.81 -12.51 -6.48
CA ILE A 64 11.17 -11.62 -7.44
C ILE A 64 11.99 -10.36 -7.50
N ALA A 65 12.35 -9.97 -8.71
CA ALA A 65 13.11 -8.77 -9.01
C ALA A 65 12.31 -7.84 -9.93
N ALA A 66 12.70 -6.59 -9.95
CA ALA A 66 12.25 -5.60 -10.92
C ALA A 66 13.44 -4.73 -11.34
N PRO A 67 13.41 -4.09 -12.52
CA PRO A 67 14.35 -3.04 -12.87
C PRO A 67 14.49 -2.01 -11.76
N VAL A 68 15.67 -1.38 -11.64
CA VAL A 68 16.00 -0.54 -10.45
C VAL A 68 15.05 0.64 -10.26
N ASP A 69 14.47 1.14 -11.32
CA ASP A 69 13.57 2.28 -11.41
C ASP A 69 12.07 1.92 -11.38
N GLU A 70 11.73 0.61 -11.39
CA GLU A 70 10.36 0.14 -11.32
C GLU A 70 9.96 -0.30 -9.90
N ILE A 71 8.72 0.01 -9.53
CA ILE A 71 8.12 -0.35 -8.24
C ILE A 71 6.86 -1.16 -8.49
N PHE A 72 6.81 -2.35 -7.91
CA PHE A 72 5.63 -3.21 -7.92
C PHE A 72 5.21 -3.54 -6.49
N TYR A 73 3.93 -3.41 -6.23
CA TYR A 73 3.32 -3.80 -4.97
C TYR A 73 2.84 -5.25 -5.00
N GLU A 74 2.54 -5.79 -3.84
CA GLU A 74 2.16 -7.20 -3.70
C GLU A 74 0.99 -7.63 -4.61
N PRO A 75 -0.12 -6.88 -4.76
CA PRO A 75 -1.21 -7.25 -5.66
C PRO A 75 -0.78 -7.37 -7.13
N GLU A 76 0.05 -6.44 -7.61
CA GLU A 76 0.59 -6.46 -8.98
C GLU A 76 1.49 -7.67 -9.22
N ILE A 77 2.35 -8.00 -8.23
CA ILE A 77 3.19 -9.20 -8.26
C ILE A 77 2.31 -10.45 -8.32
N ARG A 78 1.30 -10.52 -7.46
CA ARG A 78 0.37 -11.64 -7.40
C ARG A 78 -0.37 -11.85 -8.72
N SER A 79 -0.88 -10.77 -9.31
CA SER A 79 -1.59 -10.81 -10.59
C SER A 79 -0.72 -11.41 -11.70
N ARG A 80 0.54 -10.98 -11.82
CA ARG A 80 1.48 -11.49 -12.82
C ARG A 80 1.88 -12.95 -12.57
N LEU A 81 2.06 -13.33 -11.31
CA LEU A 81 2.39 -14.73 -10.97
C LEU A 81 1.24 -15.70 -11.19
N LYS A 82 -0.02 -15.26 -11.25
CA LYS A 82 -1.20 -16.11 -11.58
C LYS A 82 -1.04 -16.83 -12.94
N THR A 83 -0.27 -16.27 -13.86
CA THR A 83 -0.03 -16.85 -15.18
C THR A 83 1.01 -17.98 -15.17
N THR A 84 1.68 -18.18 -14.05
CA THR A 84 2.69 -19.23 -13.90
C THR A 84 2.13 -20.45 -13.18
N SER A 85 2.79 -21.60 -13.36
CA SER A 85 2.52 -22.82 -12.58
C SER A 85 3.13 -22.81 -11.17
N LEU A 86 3.66 -21.66 -10.72
CA LEU A 86 4.30 -21.55 -9.42
C LEU A 86 3.28 -21.68 -8.29
N ASN A 87 3.46 -22.74 -7.48
CA ASN A 87 2.69 -22.87 -6.24
C ASN A 87 3.41 -22.16 -5.10
N TYR A 88 2.75 -21.16 -4.48
CA TYR A 88 3.26 -20.41 -3.34
C TYR A 88 2.16 -20.13 -2.30
N LYS A 89 2.57 -20.07 -1.03
CA LYS A 89 1.65 -19.80 0.10
C LYS A 89 1.46 -18.31 0.33
N LYS A 90 2.52 -17.52 0.13
CA LYS A 90 2.50 -16.07 0.32
C LYS A 90 3.57 -15.38 -0.50
N ILE A 91 3.37 -14.10 -0.72
CA ILE A 91 4.37 -13.19 -1.28
C ILE A 91 4.87 -12.30 -0.14
N ASN A 92 6.19 -12.20 0.02
CA ASN A 92 6.83 -11.16 0.82
C ASN A 92 7.33 -10.10 -0.14
N CYS A 93 6.92 -8.86 0.04
CA CYS A 93 7.33 -7.72 -0.79
C CYS A 93 7.93 -6.63 0.08
N ILE A 94 8.91 -5.88 -0.45
CA ILE A 94 9.48 -4.71 0.22
C ILE A 94 8.66 -3.45 0.00
N TYR A 95 7.75 -3.45 -0.96
CA TYR A 95 6.83 -2.35 -1.23
C TYR A 95 5.43 -2.72 -0.77
N GLU A 96 4.92 -1.97 0.20
CA GLU A 96 3.56 -2.12 0.71
C GLU A 96 2.75 -0.88 0.37
N LYS A 97 1.51 -1.08 -0.07
CA LYS A 97 0.58 -0.01 -0.39
C LYS A 97 -0.70 -0.17 0.44
N SER A 98 -1.14 0.94 1.01
CA SER A 98 -2.40 1.04 1.74
C SER A 98 -3.19 2.22 1.19
N CYS A 99 -4.52 2.11 1.22
CA CYS A 99 -5.40 3.20 0.80
C CYS A 99 -6.42 3.49 1.89
N GLY A 100 -6.80 4.75 2.02
CA GLY A 100 -7.77 5.21 2.99
C GLY A 100 -8.24 6.63 2.72
N ALA A 101 -8.87 7.28 3.68
CA ALA A 101 -9.27 8.67 3.51
C ALA A 101 -9.21 9.47 4.81
N VAL A 102 -9.05 10.79 4.65
CA VAL A 102 -9.44 11.75 5.67
C VAL A 102 -10.95 11.89 5.60
N VAL A 103 -11.64 11.27 6.54
CA VAL A 103 -13.10 11.30 6.60
C VAL A 103 -13.53 12.53 7.38
N TYR A 104 -14.45 13.32 6.80
CA TYR A 104 -15.05 14.46 7.49
C TYR A 104 -16.57 14.41 7.49
N ARG A 105 -17.17 15.11 8.42
CA ARG A 105 -18.60 15.39 8.46
C ARG A 105 -18.85 16.84 8.90
N LEU A 106 -20.04 17.32 8.68
CA LEU A 106 -20.52 18.56 9.28
C LEU A 106 -21.28 18.25 10.57
N ASN A 107 -21.04 19.02 11.62
CA ASN A 107 -21.88 18.97 12.82
C ASN A 107 -23.15 19.81 12.64
N GLU A 108 -24.00 19.87 13.67
CA GLU A 108 -25.24 20.63 13.65
C GLU A 108 -25.06 22.14 13.40
N LYS A 109 -23.87 22.68 13.65
CA LYS A 109 -23.49 24.07 13.41
C LYS A 109 -22.79 24.27 12.06
N ASN A 110 -22.78 23.24 11.19
CA ASN A 110 -22.02 23.20 9.95
C ASN A 110 -20.50 23.31 10.12
N ASP A 111 -19.95 23.05 11.31
CA ASP A 111 -18.50 22.97 11.48
C ASP A 111 -17.96 21.62 10.99
N ILE A 112 -16.82 21.67 10.33
CA ILE A 112 -16.12 20.48 9.87
C ILE A 112 -15.56 19.70 11.06
N ARG A 113 -15.84 18.41 11.09
CA ARG A 113 -15.27 17.44 12.03
C ARG A 113 -14.54 16.34 11.25
N ILE A 114 -13.28 16.13 11.61
CA ILE A 114 -12.40 15.10 11.03
C ILE A 114 -12.45 13.86 11.91
N LEU A 115 -12.59 12.71 11.31
CA LEU A 115 -12.46 11.41 11.98
C LEU A 115 -10.99 11.08 12.15
N LEU A 116 -10.56 10.87 13.36
CA LEU A 116 -9.29 10.23 13.70
C LEU A 116 -9.56 8.87 14.34
N VAL A 117 -8.74 7.90 13.98
CA VAL A 117 -8.75 6.56 14.55
C VAL A 117 -7.42 6.24 15.22
N LYS A 118 -7.45 5.33 16.17
CA LYS A 118 -6.26 4.80 16.81
C LYS A 118 -6.28 3.28 16.67
N ASN A 119 -5.36 2.77 15.87
CA ASN A 119 -5.26 1.35 15.57
C ASN A 119 -4.88 0.54 16.82
N HIS A 120 -5.24 -0.72 16.86
CA HIS A 120 -4.91 -1.65 17.92
C HIS A 120 -3.40 -1.66 18.20
N ASN A 121 -3.02 -1.46 19.47
CA ASN A 121 -1.63 -1.24 19.90
C ASN A 121 -0.92 -0.03 19.26
N GLY A 122 -1.61 0.81 18.50
CA GLY A 122 -1.07 2.04 17.92
C GLY A 122 -0.88 3.13 18.96
N LYS A 123 0.20 3.92 18.83
CA LYS A 123 0.49 5.03 19.75
C LYS A 123 0.02 6.38 19.24
N CYS A 124 -0.31 6.47 17.96
CA CYS A 124 -0.63 7.72 17.27
C CYS A 124 -2.05 7.69 16.70
N TRP A 125 -2.67 8.86 16.64
CA TRP A 125 -3.87 9.11 15.90
C TRP A 125 -3.55 9.22 14.42
N THR A 126 -4.39 8.64 13.57
CA THR A 126 -4.24 8.60 12.11
C THR A 126 -5.61 8.54 11.44
N PHE A 127 -5.65 8.29 10.13
CA PHE A 127 -6.87 8.14 9.35
C PHE A 127 -7.13 6.66 9.07
N PRO A 128 -8.41 6.24 8.89
CA PRO A 128 -8.76 4.88 8.50
C PRO A 128 -8.11 4.52 7.16
N LYS A 129 -7.47 3.34 7.09
CA LYS A 129 -6.78 2.84 5.90
C LYS A 129 -6.33 1.40 6.09
N GLY A 130 -6.26 0.66 5.00
CA GLY A 130 -5.67 -0.67 5.01
C GLY A 130 -5.07 -1.08 3.66
N HIS A 131 -4.70 -2.34 3.54
CA HIS A 131 -3.99 -2.85 2.38
C HIS A 131 -4.93 -3.09 1.20
N ILE A 132 -4.38 -2.93 -0.01
CA ILE A 132 -5.09 -3.31 -1.22
C ILE A 132 -5.26 -4.82 -1.23
N GLU A 133 -6.48 -5.30 -1.43
CA GLU A 133 -6.80 -6.71 -1.55
C GLU A 133 -7.26 -7.05 -2.97
N ASN A 134 -6.91 -8.28 -3.39
CA ASN A 134 -7.30 -8.81 -4.69
C ASN A 134 -7.00 -7.85 -5.86
N ASP A 135 -7.99 -7.59 -6.70
CA ASP A 135 -7.87 -6.75 -7.88
C ASP A 135 -8.52 -5.35 -7.65
N GLU A 136 -8.60 -4.90 -6.37
CA GLU A 136 -9.14 -3.59 -6.00
C GLU A 136 -8.26 -2.44 -6.52
N ASN A 137 -8.90 -1.36 -6.95
CA ASN A 137 -8.23 -0.09 -7.15
C ASN A 137 -8.10 0.70 -5.83
N GLU A 138 -7.41 1.83 -5.84
CA GLU A 138 -7.14 2.64 -4.65
C GLU A 138 -8.41 3.19 -3.99
N GLU A 139 -9.41 3.60 -4.79
CA GLU A 139 -10.68 4.14 -4.28
C GLU A 139 -11.54 3.04 -3.67
N GLU A 140 -11.63 1.87 -4.32
CA GLU A 140 -12.35 0.70 -3.82
C GLU A 140 -11.76 0.23 -2.48
N THR A 141 -10.44 0.14 -2.38
CA THR A 141 -9.76 -0.18 -1.13
C THR A 141 -10.09 0.83 -0.04
N ALA A 142 -9.98 2.13 -0.34
CA ALA A 142 -10.28 3.17 0.64
C ALA A 142 -11.72 3.10 1.16
N LEU A 143 -12.68 2.88 0.28
CA LEU A 143 -14.10 2.74 0.65
C LEU A 143 -14.36 1.48 1.49
N ARG A 144 -13.76 0.35 1.13
CA ARG A 144 -13.87 -0.90 1.89
C ARG A 144 -13.29 -0.74 3.28
N GLU A 145 -12.07 -0.24 3.39
CA GLU A 145 -11.36 -0.08 4.67
C GLU A 145 -12.10 0.87 5.62
N ILE A 146 -12.60 2.00 5.11
CA ILE A 146 -13.41 2.91 5.93
C ILE A 146 -14.65 2.21 6.45
N ARG A 147 -15.33 1.43 5.61
CA ARG A 147 -16.52 0.66 6.03
C ARG A 147 -16.17 -0.40 7.06
N GLU A 148 -15.10 -1.16 6.86
CA GLU A 148 -14.66 -2.22 7.76
C GLU A 148 -14.20 -1.66 9.12
N GLU A 149 -13.27 -0.69 9.11
CA GLU A 149 -12.72 -0.11 10.34
C GLU A 149 -13.73 0.73 11.13
N THR A 150 -14.69 1.40 10.45
CA THR A 150 -15.52 2.42 11.08
C THR A 150 -17.04 2.24 10.94
N GLY A 151 -17.48 1.32 10.07
CA GLY A 151 -18.90 1.13 9.75
C GLY A 151 -19.55 2.28 9.00
N LEU A 152 -18.78 3.26 8.54
CA LEU A 152 -19.29 4.44 7.83
C LEU A 152 -19.43 4.16 6.33
N ASN A 153 -20.51 4.70 5.74
CA ASN A 153 -20.57 4.92 4.31
C ASN A 153 -20.12 6.36 4.05
N VAL A 154 -19.29 6.52 3.04
CA VAL A 154 -18.69 7.81 2.69
C VAL A 154 -18.77 8.07 1.20
N GLU A 155 -18.75 9.33 0.82
CA GLU A 155 -18.61 9.81 -0.55
C GLU A 155 -17.22 10.42 -0.72
N LEU A 156 -16.45 9.91 -1.70
CA LEU A 156 -15.14 10.49 -2.02
C LEU A 156 -15.30 11.84 -2.70
N ILE A 157 -14.51 12.81 -2.27
CA ILE A 157 -14.49 14.15 -2.85
C ILE A 157 -13.56 14.16 -4.06
N PRO A 158 -14.05 14.42 -5.28
CA PRO A 158 -13.25 14.39 -6.49
C PRO A 158 -12.05 15.36 -6.45
N GLY A 159 -10.94 14.93 -7.06
CA GLY A 159 -9.74 15.75 -7.18
C GLY A 159 -8.99 16.00 -5.89
N PHE A 160 -9.12 15.08 -4.91
CA PHE A 160 -8.24 15.01 -3.75
C PHE A 160 -7.64 13.61 -3.67
N ARG A 161 -6.35 13.50 -3.85
CA ARG A 161 -5.55 12.28 -3.68
C ARG A 161 -4.15 12.69 -3.23
N GLU A 162 -3.80 12.33 -2.01
CA GLU A 162 -2.51 12.63 -1.40
C GLU A 162 -1.77 11.33 -1.08
N THR A 163 -0.44 11.37 -1.12
CA THR A 163 0.39 10.20 -0.83
C THR A 163 1.36 10.48 0.31
N SER A 164 1.56 9.46 1.12
CA SER A 164 2.52 9.44 2.22
C SER A 164 3.44 8.23 2.08
N SER A 165 4.73 8.44 1.90
CA SER A 165 5.71 7.35 1.81
C SER A 165 6.67 7.40 2.99
N TYR A 166 6.89 6.24 3.62
CA TYR A 166 7.77 6.10 4.78
C TYR A 166 8.39 4.70 4.88
N ARG A 167 9.41 4.58 5.70
CA ARG A 167 10.12 3.31 5.96
C ARG A 167 9.92 2.93 7.43
N PRO A 168 8.96 2.07 7.77
CA PRO A 168 8.71 1.70 9.16
C PRO A 168 9.86 0.88 9.75
N PHE A 169 10.36 -0.11 9.02
CA PHE A 169 11.42 -1.02 9.47
C PHE A 169 12.31 -1.47 8.32
N GLY A 170 13.63 -1.40 8.49
CA GLY A 170 14.60 -1.98 7.58
C GLY A 170 14.43 -1.55 6.13
N LYS A 171 14.12 -2.51 5.26
CA LYS A 171 14.00 -2.29 3.81
C LYS A 171 12.57 -2.11 3.32
N ILE A 172 11.58 -2.29 4.18
CA ILE A 172 10.18 -2.13 3.82
C ILE A 172 9.90 -0.65 3.54
N ARG A 173 9.26 -0.38 2.41
CA ARG A 173 8.79 0.94 1.99
C ARG A 173 7.27 0.90 1.93
N LYS A 174 6.62 1.70 2.76
CA LYS A 174 5.15 1.83 2.78
C LYS A 174 4.74 3.10 2.06
N THR A 175 3.77 2.97 1.19
CA THR A 175 3.06 4.08 0.56
C THR A 175 1.60 4.02 1.00
N ALA A 176 1.11 5.06 1.62
CA ALA A 176 -0.30 5.23 1.93
C ALA A 176 -0.90 6.30 1.01
N VAL A 177 -2.01 5.96 0.37
CA VAL A 177 -2.80 6.87 -0.46
C VAL A 177 -4.02 7.30 0.34
N PHE A 178 -4.26 8.60 0.42
CA PHE A 178 -5.39 9.16 1.14
C PHE A 178 -6.26 10.00 0.22
N PHE A 179 -7.55 9.68 0.24
CA PHE A 179 -8.60 10.48 -0.34
C PHE A 179 -9.21 11.42 0.71
N LEU A 180 -10.05 12.33 0.29
CA LEU A 180 -10.94 13.09 1.16
C LEU A 180 -12.34 12.51 1.01
N ALA A 181 -13.01 12.22 2.11
CA ALA A 181 -14.32 11.59 2.07
C ALA A 181 -15.30 12.26 3.03
N LYS A 182 -16.55 12.43 2.59
CA LYS A 182 -17.65 12.96 3.41
C LYS A 182 -18.49 11.81 3.96
N ALA A 183 -18.65 11.75 5.27
CA ALA A 183 -19.52 10.79 5.93
C ALA A 183 -20.97 11.25 5.96
N ASP A 184 -21.89 10.31 5.79
CA ASP A 184 -23.34 10.49 5.88
C ASP A 184 -23.83 10.51 7.35
N LYS A 185 -23.10 9.82 8.24
CA LYS A 185 -23.46 9.60 9.65
C LYS A 185 -22.32 9.99 10.58
N SER A 186 -22.69 10.19 11.85
CA SER A 186 -21.73 10.49 12.93
C SER A 186 -21.38 9.28 13.79
N ILE A 187 -22.21 8.23 13.73
CA ILE A 187 -22.06 7.03 14.58
C ILE A 187 -21.10 6.09 13.89
N VAL A 188 -19.97 5.83 14.56
CA VAL A 188 -18.93 4.91 14.14
C VAL A 188 -19.15 3.57 14.83
N SER A 189 -19.15 2.48 14.05
CA SER A 189 -19.14 1.10 14.53
C SER A 189 -17.75 0.53 14.28
N MET A 190 -16.88 0.59 15.28
CA MET A 190 -15.48 0.18 15.15
C MET A 190 -15.33 -1.34 14.98
N GLN A 191 -14.43 -1.75 14.11
CA GLN A 191 -13.91 -3.12 14.09
C GLN A 191 -12.90 -3.29 15.24
N GLN A 192 -13.34 -3.89 16.34
CA GLN A 192 -12.58 -3.98 17.60
C GLN A 192 -11.24 -4.74 17.48
N SER A 193 -11.04 -5.52 16.43
CA SER A 193 -9.76 -6.20 16.16
C SER A 193 -8.69 -5.26 15.64
N GLU A 194 -9.05 -4.11 15.07
CA GLU A 194 -8.14 -3.21 14.37
C GLU A 194 -8.10 -1.80 14.96
N ILE A 195 -9.23 -1.30 15.44
CA ILE A 195 -9.37 0.05 15.98
C ILE A 195 -9.74 0.01 17.47
N ASP A 196 -8.91 0.64 18.31
CA ASP A 196 -9.16 0.77 19.75
C ASP A 196 -10.04 1.99 20.07
N PHE A 197 -9.83 3.11 19.37
CA PHE A 197 -10.52 4.38 19.64
C PHE A 197 -10.76 5.17 18.35
N TYR A 198 -11.81 5.99 18.38
CA TYR A 198 -12.05 7.02 17.38
C TYR A 198 -12.47 8.33 18.02
N LEU A 199 -12.24 9.44 17.32
CA LEU A 199 -12.69 10.77 17.72
C LEU A 199 -13.10 11.57 16.48
N TRP A 200 -14.19 12.34 16.64
CA TRP A 200 -14.54 13.42 15.74
C TRP A 200 -14.03 14.74 16.32
N VAL A 201 -13.04 15.32 15.68
CA VAL A 201 -12.35 16.53 16.15
C VAL A 201 -12.42 17.66 15.12
N SER A 202 -12.17 18.89 15.53
CA SER A 202 -11.96 19.98 14.57
C SER A 202 -10.67 19.77 13.78
N LEU A 203 -10.54 20.43 12.64
CA LEU A 203 -9.31 20.37 11.84
C LEU A 203 -8.08 20.85 12.63
N GLU A 204 -8.25 21.88 13.47
CA GLU A 204 -7.18 22.41 14.33
C GLU A 204 -6.76 21.39 15.41
N GLU A 205 -7.70 20.68 15.99
CA GLU A 205 -7.41 19.60 16.94
C GLU A 205 -6.71 18.44 16.23
N ALA A 206 -7.17 18.03 15.04
CA ALA A 206 -6.53 16.98 14.25
C ALA A 206 -5.07 17.32 13.95
N LEU A 207 -4.76 18.54 13.54
CA LEU A 207 -3.40 19.03 13.29
C LEU A 207 -2.49 18.97 14.53
N ARG A 208 -3.05 19.12 15.74
CA ARG A 208 -2.30 19.00 16.99
C ARG A 208 -2.13 17.55 17.47
N MET A 209 -3.12 16.70 17.18
CA MET A 209 -3.16 15.31 17.63
C MET A 209 -2.34 14.36 16.76
N CYS A 210 -2.29 14.59 15.45
CA CYS A 210 -1.43 13.83 14.54
C CYS A 210 0.05 14.16 14.82
N ARG A 211 0.87 13.10 14.96
CA ARG A 211 2.29 13.23 15.28
C ARG A 211 3.19 13.05 14.05
N HIS A 212 2.70 12.37 13.03
CA HIS A 212 3.46 12.13 11.81
C HIS A 212 3.36 13.34 10.88
N GLU A 213 4.50 13.86 10.45
CA GLU A 213 4.57 15.03 9.56
C GLU A 213 3.76 14.81 8.27
N ASN A 214 3.77 13.59 7.74
CA ASN A 214 2.99 13.24 6.56
C ASN A 214 1.48 13.44 6.79
N ASP A 215 0.94 12.97 7.92
CA ASP A 215 -0.48 13.12 8.26
C ASP A 215 -0.84 14.61 8.44
N ILE A 216 0.05 15.38 9.07
CA ILE A 216 -0.10 16.84 9.22
C ILE A 216 -0.13 17.53 7.85
N ASN A 217 0.74 17.12 6.92
CA ASN A 217 0.77 17.69 5.58
C ASN A 217 -0.50 17.35 4.79
N ILE A 218 -1.03 16.14 4.91
CA ILE A 218 -2.33 15.75 4.33
C ILE A 218 -3.44 16.64 4.90
N LEU A 219 -3.52 16.86 6.22
CA LEU A 219 -4.51 17.76 6.84
C LEU A 219 -4.39 19.20 6.33
N LYS A 220 -3.18 19.69 6.06
CA LYS A 220 -2.99 21.02 5.44
C LYS A 220 -3.57 21.08 4.01
N GLN A 221 -3.48 19.99 3.23
CA GLN A 221 -4.12 19.93 1.91
C GLN A 221 -5.65 19.84 2.05
N VAL A 222 -6.16 19.08 3.02
CA VAL A 222 -7.60 19.04 3.35
C VAL A 222 -8.11 20.46 3.67
N ARG A 223 -7.38 21.24 4.49
CA ARG A 223 -7.71 22.63 4.79
C ARG A 223 -7.88 23.46 3.51
N LYS A 224 -6.94 23.37 2.59
CA LYS A 224 -7.00 24.08 1.31
C LYS A 224 -8.19 23.62 0.46
N LYS A 225 -8.45 22.32 0.41
CA LYS A 225 -9.52 21.74 -0.43
C LYS A 225 -10.90 22.14 0.08
N LEU A 226 -11.08 22.20 1.41
CA LEU A 226 -12.35 22.59 2.05
C LEU A 226 -12.48 24.11 2.25
N ALA A 227 -11.46 24.90 1.92
CA ALA A 227 -11.41 26.35 2.03
C ALA A 227 -11.71 26.88 3.47
N VAL A 228 -11.15 26.23 4.49
CA VAL A 228 -11.33 26.54 5.92
C VAL A 228 -10.00 26.80 6.62
#